data_f0cb16c9e2e5f5b577767528ce2e519d
#
_entry.id   f0cb16c9e2e5f5b577767528ce2e519d
#
_cell.length_a   1.000
_cell.length_b   1.000
_cell.length_c   1.000
_cell.angle_alpha   90.00
_cell.angle_beta   90.00
_cell.angle_gamma   90.00
#
_symmetry.space_group_name_H-M   'P 1'
#
loop_
_entity.id
_entity.type
_entity.pdbx_description
1 polymer ?
#
loop_
_entity_poly.entity_id
_entity_poly.type
_entity_poly.pdbx_seq_one_letter_code
_entity_poly.pdbx_strand_id
1 'polypeptide(L)'
;MKKSKLFLSIVSASLLSACVQINTAPQPTTTTSAAQTTQSNQTTTNSTTQQATTNTNQSAAQSSTSYKDSVQKMLEVFTNQYSLLDITKVQLKTVQPIVYEISALDDTTEYEFIYQVDSQNLVQTEMDRKKGDISYKRAYKKIETSILSDVDEIISIALGQFSGGQLKDWSLERDNAQLYWNIEVYHNGKSMEVTIDATSKQIVKIDD
;
A
#
# COMPACT_ATOMS: atom_id res chain seq x y z
N MET A 1 2.18 -17.76 -34.52
CA MET A 1 0.94 -17.05 -34.90
C MET A 1 0.64 -16.09 -33.77
N LYS A 2 0.86 -14.76 -33.95
CA LYS A 2 0.61 -13.71 -32.95
C LYS A 2 -0.87 -13.37 -32.92
N LYS A 3 -1.57 -13.60 -31.82
CA LYS A 3 -2.95 -13.16 -31.64
C LYS A 3 -2.94 -11.76 -31.03
N SER A 4 -3.25 -10.75 -31.85
CA SER A 4 -3.55 -9.39 -31.42
C SER A 4 -4.84 -9.40 -30.61
N LYS A 5 -4.79 -8.92 -29.36
CA LYS A 5 -5.98 -8.62 -28.55
C LYS A 5 -6.40 -7.18 -28.85
N LEU A 6 -7.57 -7.05 -29.43
CA LEU A 6 -8.23 -5.79 -29.74
C LEU A 6 -8.91 -5.30 -28.46
N PHE A 7 -8.48 -4.16 -27.92
CA PHE A 7 -9.16 -3.50 -26.79
C PHE A 7 -10.33 -2.69 -27.32
N LEU A 8 -11.54 -3.05 -26.92
CA LEU A 8 -12.76 -2.29 -27.19
C LEU A 8 -13.03 -1.39 -25.97
N SER A 9 -12.76 -0.10 -26.12
CA SER A 9 -13.11 0.93 -25.14
C SER A 9 -14.60 1.27 -25.27
N ILE A 10 -15.37 1.00 -24.24
CA ILE A 10 -16.74 1.50 -24.12
C ILE A 10 -16.71 2.68 -23.14
N VAL A 11 -16.84 3.88 -23.71
CA VAL A 11 -17.08 5.11 -22.96
C VAL A 11 -18.59 5.23 -22.76
N SER A 12 -19.06 5.15 -21.54
CA SER A 12 -20.44 5.50 -21.19
C SER A 12 -20.44 6.71 -20.27
N ALA A 13 -20.76 7.86 -20.85
CA ALA A 13 -21.06 9.07 -20.11
C ALA A 13 -22.51 9.00 -19.62
N SER A 14 -22.74 9.19 -18.32
CA SER A 14 -24.06 9.45 -17.75
C SER A 14 -23.96 10.60 -16.78
N LEU A 15 -24.37 11.75 -17.28
CA LEU A 15 -24.67 12.96 -16.50
C LEU A 15 -26.04 12.76 -15.80
N LEU A 16 -26.07 12.89 -14.49
CA LEU A 16 -27.29 13.17 -13.75
C LEU A 16 -27.00 14.22 -12.69
N SER A 17 -27.45 15.41 -13.03
CA SER A 17 -27.57 16.61 -12.20
C SER A 17 -28.74 16.41 -11.23
N ALA A 18 -28.52 16.61 -9.92
CA ALA A 18 -29.59 16.87 -8.99
C ALA A 18 -29.13 17.90 -7.96
N CYS A 19 -29.62 19.12 -8.15
CA CYS A 19 -29.63 20.19 -7.15
C CYS A 19 -30.56 19.82 -6.01
N VAL A 20 -30.10 19.98 -4.75
CA VAL A 20 -30.99 20.25 -3.62
C VAL A 20 -30.42 21.40 -2.79
N GLN A 21 -31.27 22.37 -2.59
CA GLN A 21 -31.05 23.65 -1.92
C GLN A 21 -31.10 23.54 -0.39
N ILE A 22 -30.22 24.29 0.23
CA ILE A 22 -30.39 25.31 1.27
C ILE A 22 -31.35 25.02 2.43
N ASN A 23 -30.85 25.08 3.63
CA ASN A 23 -31.55 25.80 4.69
C ASN A 23 -30.56 26.54 5.61
N THR A 24 -30.89 27.82 5.74
CA THR A 24 -30.17 28.92 6.40
C THR A 24 -30.53 29.02 7.86
N ALA A 25 -29.50 29.32 8.69
CA ALA A 25 -29.47 30.19 9.87
C ALA A 25 -30.15 29.72 11.20
N PRO A 26 -29.86 30.34 12.36
CA PRO A 26 -29.06 31.55 12.56
C PRO A 26 -27.98 31.44 13.67
N GLN A 27 -27.08 32.40 13.65
CA GLN A 27 -26.09 32.76 14.64
C GLN A 27 -26.75 33.47 15.86
N PRO A 28 -26.15 33.37 17.04
CA PRO A 28 -26.12 34.56 17.91
C PRO A 28 -24.71 34.99 18.29
N THR A 29 -24.65 36.27 18.33
CA THR A 29 -23.63 37.24 18.59
C THR A 29 -23.09 37.25 20.04
N THR A 30 -21.82 37.70 20.09
CA THR A 30 -21.17 38.55 21.08
C THR A 30 -20.95 38.08 22.54
N THR A 31 -19.72 38.15 23.03
CA THR A 31 -19.33 39.28 23.89
C THR A 31 -17.82 39.35 24.09
N THR A 32 -17.29 40.54 23.94
CA THR A 32 -15.97 41.07 24.22
C THR A 32 -15.68 41.03 25.70
N SER A 33 -14.44 40.72 26.12
CA SER A 33 -13.81 41.35 27.27
C SER A 33 -12.30 41.38 27.14
N ALA A 34 -11.77 42.54 27.35
CA ALA A 34 -10.40 42.96 27.21
C ALA A 34 -9.60 42.85 28.49
N ALA A 35 -8.28 43.05 28.32
CA ALA A 35 -7.25 43.50 29.29
C ALA A 35 -6.68 42.42 30.22
N GLN A 36 -5.42 42.34 30.51
CA GLN A 36 -4.37 43.36 30.69
C GLN A 36 -2.99 42.72 30.78
N THR A 37 -2.04 43.35 30.17
CA THR A 37 -0.63 43.58 30.41
C THR A 37 -0.01 43.12 31.72
N THR A 38 1.16 42.44 31.67
CA THR A 38 2.31 42.77 32.56
C THR A 38 3.62 42.41 31.82
N GLN A 39 4.46 43.43 31.69
CA GLN A 39 5.89 43.40 31.36
C GLN A 39 6.73 42.94 32.55
N SER A 40 7.83 42.29 32.31
CA SER A 40 9.18 42.55 32.89
C SER A 40 10.12 41.42 32.57
N ASN A 41 11.20 41.62 32.04
CA ASN A 41 12.53 42.13 32.20
C ASN A 41 13.58 41.26 31.54
N GLN A 42 14.45 41.95 30.88
CA GLN A 42 15.71 41.53 30.27
C GLN A 42 16.65 40.81 31.23
N THR A 43 17.41 39.86 30.71
CA THR A 43 18.84 39.75 31.03
C THR A 43 19.59 39.26 29.82
N THR A 44 20.48 40.09 29.35
CA THR A 44 21.45 39.91 28.28
C THR A 44 22.58 39.03 28.81
N THR A 45 22.93 37.96 28.06
CA THR A 45 24.29 37.41 28.15
C THR A 45 24.74 36.97 26.76
N ASN A 46 25.68 37.68 26.24
CA ASN A 46 26.46 37.35 25.04
C ASN A 46 27.27 36.10 25.29
N SER A 47 27.23 35.14 24.38
CA SER A 47 28.33 34.20 24.15
C SER A 47 28.38 33.83 22.68
N THR A 48 29.42 34.31 22.07
CA THR A 48 29.94 33.96 20.75
C THR A 48 30.27 32.48 20.69
N THR A 49 29.72 31.71 19.75
CA THR A 49 30.32 30.45 19.35
C THR A 49 29.89 30.08 17.94
N GLN A 50 30.82 30.08 17.06
CA GLN A 50 31.08 29.29 15.84
C GLN A 50 29.89 28.68 15.11
N GLN A 51 29.73 29.19 13.95
CA GLN A 51 28.94 28.69 12.82
C GLN A 51 29.51 27.34 12.35
N ALA A 52 28.88 26.26 12.76
CA ALA A 52 29.05 24.96 12.14
C ALA A 52 28.00 24.85 11.01
N THR A 53 28.47 24.90 9.80
CA THR A 53 27.69 24.60 8.60
C THR A 53 27.29 23.13 8.64
N THR A 54 26.14 22.83 9.17
CA THR A 54 25.50 21.51 9.03
C THR A 54 24.79 21.50 7.68
N ASN A 55 25.41 20.84 6.71
CA ASN A 55 24.71 20.39 5.52
C ASN A 55 23.56 19.50 5.95
N THR A 56 22.38 20.07 6.01
CA THR A 56 21.14 19.30 6.19
C THR A 56 20.84 18.68 4.82
N ASN A 57 21.37 17.47 4.61
CA ASN A 57 20.78 16.56 3.64
C ASN A 57 19.33 16.35 4.12
N GLN A 58 18.41 17.01 3.45
CA GLN A 58 17.00 16.65 3.50
C GLN A 58 16.87 15.26 2.87
N SER A 59 17.13 14.24 3.67
CA SER A 59 16.53 12.93 3.46
C SER A 59 15.04 13.18 3.60
N ALA A 60 14.31 13.09 2.50
CA ALA A 60 12.85 13.09 2.53
C ALA A 60 12.44 12.07 3.58
N ALA A 61 11.93 12.54 4.72
CA ALA A 61 11.30 11.69 5.71
C ALA A 61 10.10 11.05 5.00
N GLN A 62 10.27 9.85 4.46
CA GLN A 62 9.16 8.97 4.18
C GLN A 62 8.44 8.82 5.51
N SER A 63 7.25 9.40 5.58
CA SER A 63 6.31 9.18 6.67
C SER A 63 6.25 7.67 6.85
N SER A 64 6.73 7.15 7.99
CA SER A 64 6.80 5.72 8.27
C SER A 64 5.39 5.18 8.53
N THR A 65 4.56 5.19 7.50
CA THR A 65 3.31 4.45 7.51
C THR A 65 3.71 2.99 7.49
N SER A 66 3.39 2.26 8.55
CA SER A 66 3.60 0.82 8.62
C SER A 66 2.84 0.16 7.47
N TYR A 67 3.53 -0.60 6.64
CA TYR A 67 2.88 -1.40 5.59
C TYR A 67 1.93 -2.42 6.20
N LYS A 68 2.25 -2.92 7.39
CA LYS A 68 1.37 -3.80 8.17
C LYS A 68 0.01 -3.19 8.41
N ASP A 69 -0.08 -1.94 8.87
CA ASP A 69 -1.35 -1.27 9.15
C ASP A 69 -2.15 -1.05 7.85
N SER A 70 -1.45 -0.68 6.77
CA SER A 70 -2.06 -0.51 5.45
C SER A 70 -2.62 -1.82 4.89
N VAL A 71 -1.87 -2.92 5.02
CA VAL A 71 -2.29 -4.27 4.63
C VAL A 71 -3.48 -4.75 5.45
N GLN A 72 -3.48 -4.54 6.77
CA GLN A 72 -4.60 -4.92 7.63
C GLN A 72 -5.89 -4.21 7.21
N LYS A 73 -5.80 -2.93 6.88
CA LYS A 73 -6.94 -2.16 6.39
C LYS A 73 -7.47 -2.67 5.05
N MET A 74 -6.57 -2.98 4.12
CA MET A 74 -6.91 -3.60 2.84
C MET A 74 -7.63 -4.94 3.05
N LEU A 75 -7.10 -5.81 3.94
CA LEU A 75 -7.71 -7.11 4.25
C LEU A 75 -9.09 -6.96 4.89
N GLU A 76 -9.28 -5.99 5.78
CA GLU A 76 -10.59 -5.69 6.37
C GLU A 76 -11.62 -5.32 5.29
N VAL A 77 -11.28 -4.41 4.40
CA VAL A 77 -12.15 -3.99 3.30
C VAL A 77 -12.46 -5.15 2.36
N PHE A 78 -11.43 -5.95 1.99
CA PHE A 78 -11.59 -7.11 1.13
C PHE A 78 -12.51 -8.17 1.76
N THR A 79 -12.24 -8.56 3.00
CA THR A 79 -13.01 -9.60 3.69
C THR A 79 -14.47 -9.21 3.91
N ASN A 80 -14.73 -7.93 4.20
CA ASN A 80 -16.10 -7.45 4.36
C ASN A 80 -16.91 -7.51 3.07
N GLN A 81 -16.28 -7.36 1.91
CA GLN A 81 -16.95 -7.36 0.60
C GLN A 81 -16.93 -8.75 -0.07
N TYR A 82 -15.89 -9.53 0.13
CA TYR A 82 -15.61 -10.77 -0.60
C TYR A 82 -15.20 -11.93 0.31
N SER A 83 -15.94 -12.15 1.40
CA SER A 83 -15.63 -13.15 2.44
C SER A 83 -15.55 -14.61 1.96
N LEU A 84 -16.11 -14.92 0.78
CA LEU A 84 -16.12 -16.26 0.20
C LEU A 84 -14.93 -16.53 -0.74
N LEU A 85 -14.16 -15.52 -1.07
CA LEU A 85 -12.99 -15.65 -1.94
C LEU A 85 -11.73 -15.97 -1.13
N ASP A 86 -10.91 -16.87 -1.67
CA ASP A 86 -9.58 -17.13 -1.14
C ASP A 86 -8.54 -16.27 -1.87
N ILE A 87 -7.79 -15.50 -1.11
CA ILE A 87 -6.68 -14.69 -1.63
C ILE A 87 -5.54 -15.64 -2.03
N THR A 88 -4.97 -15.41 -3.21
CA THR A 88 -3.88 -16.23 -3.79
C THR A 88 -2.61 -15.44 -4.01
N LYS A 89 -2.71 -14.11 -4.10
CA LYS A 89 -1.60 -13.17 -4.21
C LYS A 89 -1.98 -11.82 -3.64
N VAL A 90 -1.03 -11.17 -3.01
CA VAL A 90 -1.10 -9.74 -2.67
C VAL A 90 0.19 -9.11 -3.15
N GLN A 91 0.09 -7.97 -3.84
CA GLN A 91 1.23 -7.22 -4.34
C GLN A 91 1.05 -5.74 -4.06
N LEU A 92 2.08 -5.09 -3.48
CA LEU A 92 2.17 -3.64 -3.37
C LEU A 92 2.80 -3.07 -4.64
N LYS A 93 2.23 -1.99 -5.16
CA LYS A 93 2.82 -1.11 -6.17
C LYS A 93 3.03 0.27 -5.56
N THR A 94 4.28 0.69 -5.46
CA THR A 94 4.62 1.99 -4.85
C THR A 94 4.58 3.15 -5.86
N VAL A 95 4.42 2.85 -7.16
CA VAL A 95 4.23 3.88 -8.20
C VAL A 95 2.87 4.55 -7.98
N GLN A 96 2.87 5.88 -7.93
CA GLN A 96 1.67 6.67 -7.64
C GLN A 96 0.55 6.46 -8.69
N PRO A 97 -0.69 6.20 -8.25
CA PRO A 97 -1.12 6.04 -6.85
C PRO A 97 -0.64 4.71 -6.24
N ILE A 98 -0.33 4.73 -4.93
CA ILE A 98 0.05 3.49 -4.22
C ILE A 98 -1.17 2.58 -4.14
N VAL A 99 -1.01 1.34 -4.60
CA VAL A 99 -2.09 0.35 -4.64
C VAL A 99 -1.63 -1.02 -4.16
N TYR A 100 -2.58 -1.81 -3.66
CA TYR A 100 -2.45 -3.26 -3.58
C TYR A 100 -3.21 -3.90 -4.73
N GLU A 101 -2.53 -4.78 -5.46
CA GLU A 101 -3.16 -5.71 -6.39
C GLU A 101 -3.42 -7.02 -5.64
N ILE A 102 -4.64 -7.54 -5.74
CA ILE A 102 -5.08 -8.73 -5.01
C ILE A 102 -5.63 -9.71 -6.02
N SER A 103 -5.01 -10.90 -6.10
CA SER A 103 -5.59 -12.02 -6.83
C SER A 103 -6.35 -12.91 -5.84
N ALA A 104 -7.55 -13.33 -6.21
CA ALA A 104 -8.37 -14.22 -5.41
C ALA A 104 -9.14 -15.21 -6.29
N LEU A 105 -9.68 -16.26 -5.69
CA LEU A 105 -10.50 -17.24 -6.42
C LEU A 105 -11.59 -17.85 -5.56
N ASP A 106 -12.61 -18.38 -6.25
CA ASP A 106 -13.55 -19.38 -5.73
C ASP A 106 -13.39 -20.71 -6.48
N ASP A 107 -14.40 -21.58 -6.40
CA ASP A 107 -14.34 -22.92 -7.02
C ASP A 107 -14.42 -22.89 -8.55
N THR A 108 -14.78 -21.75 -9.16
CA THR A 108 -15.02 -21.65 -10.62
C THR A 108 -14.38 -20.43 -11.27
N THR A 109 -13.95 -19.44 -10.50
CA THR A 109 -13.61 -18.11 -11.01
C THR A 109 -12.35 -17.57 -10.34
N GLU A 110 -11.50 -16.96 -11.14
CA GLU A 110 -10.36 -16.18 -10.68
C GLU A 110 -10.72 -14.70 -10.80
N TYR A 111 -10.29 -13.90 -9.81
CA TYR A 111 -10.62 -12.49 -9.68
C TYR A 111 -9.35 -11.68 -9.46
N GLU A 112 -9.32 -10.47 -10.01
CA GLU A 112 -8.31 -9.46 -9.73
C GLU A 112 -8.97 -8.20 -9.16
N PHE A 113 -8.32 -7.61 -8.16
CA PHE A 113 -8.78 -6.40 -7.50
C PHE A 113 -7.64 -5.41 -7.37
N ILE A 114 -7.98 -4.12 -7.35
CA ILE A 114 -7.09 -3.04 -6.95
C ILE A 114 -7.66 -2.35 -5.72
N TYR A 115 -6.87 -2.31 -4.66
CA TYR A 115 -7.14 -1.50 -3.49
C TYR A 115 -6.27 -0.25 -3.51
N GLN A 116 -6.88 0.92 -3.56
CA GLN A 116 -6.19 2.22 -3.53
C GLN A 116 -5.97 2.64 -2.08
N VAL A 117 -4.71 2.80 -1.67
CA VAL A 117 -4.33 3.07 -0.27
C VAL A 117 -4.90 4.39 0.22
N ASP A 118 -4.79 5.46 -0.58
CA ASP A 118 -5.21 6.81 -0.18
C ASP A 118 -6.73 6.95 -0.01
N SER A 119 -7.50 6.37 -0.93
CA SER A 119 -8.97 6.46 -0.92
C SER A 119 -9.64 5.30 -0.17
N GLN A 120 -8.87 4.26 0.19
CA GLN A 120 -9.35 3.00 0.76
C GLN A 120 -10.44 2.33 -0.09
N ASN A 121 -10.39 2.54 -1.39
CA ASN A 121 -11.35 2.01 -2.35
C ASN A 121 -10.87 0.69 -2.95
N LEU A 122 -11.72 -0.33 -2.90
CA LEU A 122 -11.47 -1.65 -3.50
C LEU A 122 -12.33 -1.79 -4.76
N VAL A 123 -11.67 -2.08 -5.88
CA VAL A 123 -12.33 -2.24 -7.19
C VAL A 123 -11.94 -3.60 -7.77
N GLN A 124 -12.94 -4.38 -8.17
CA GLN A 124 -12.71 -5.56 -8.99
C GLN A 124 -12.35 -5.13 -10.42
N THR A 125 -11.20 -5.56 -10.92
CA THR A 125 -10.68 -5.17 -12.23
C THR A 125 -10.82 -6.27 -13.28
N GLU A 126 -10.78 -7.53 -12.85
CA GLU A 126 -10.92 -8.68 -13.73
C GLU A 126 -11.71 -9.81 -13.06
N MET A 127 -12.42 -10.59 -13.88
CA MET A 127 -13.11 -11.81 -13.49
C MET A 127 -12.97 -12.82 -14.64
N ASP A 128 -12.30 -13.94 -14.38
CA ASP A 128 -12.10 -14.99 -15.36
C ASP A 128 -12.78 -16.29 -14.90
N ARG A 129 -13.98 -16.54 -15.40
CA ARG A 129 -14.72 -17.77 -15.13
C ARG A 129 -14.12 -18.93 -15.92
N LYS A 130 -13.65 -19.94 -15.21
CA LYS A 130 -13.04 -21.14 -15.80
C LYS A 130 -14.11 -22.13 -16.26
N LYS A 131 -13.75 -22.95 -17.24
CA LYS A 131 -14.60 -24.06 -17.70
C LYS A 131 -14.37 -25.26 -16.76
N GLY A 132 -15.22 -25.37 -15.75
CA GLY A 132 -15.19 -26.47 -14.78
C GLY A 132 -14.73 -26.03 -13.39
N ASP A 133 -14.62 -27.00 -12.51
CA ASP A 133 -14.22 -26.82 -11.11
C ASP A 133 -12.69 -26.57 -11.03
N ILE A 134 -12.32 -25.48 -10.38
CA ILE A 134 -10.94 -25.12 -10.08
C ILE A 134 -10.63 -25.14 -8.57
N SER A 135 -11.51 -25.76 -7.77
CA SER A 135 -11.35 -25.83 -6.31
C SER A 135 -10.00 -26.42 -5.88
N TYR A 136 -9.42 -27.32 -6.71
CA TYR A 136 -8.07 -27.83 -6.48
C TYR A 136 -7.00 -26.73 -6.42
N LYS A 137 -7.18 -25.61 -7.15
CA LYS A 137 -6.26 -24.48 -7.09
C LYS A 137 -6.24 -23.82 -5.72
N ARG A 138 -7.34 -23.83 -5.00
CA ARG A 138 -7.43 -23.27 -3.64
C ARG A 138 -6.40 -23.92 -2.71
N ALA A 139 -6.25 -25.25 -2.78
CA ALA A 139 -5.29 -25.98 -1.97
C ALA A 139 -3.81 -25.58 -2.25
N TYR A 140 -3.51 -25.19 -3.49
CA TYR A 140 -2.14 -24.86 -3.92
C TYR A 140 -1.83 -23.38 -3.95
N LYS A 141 -2.83 -22.52 -4.10
CA LYS A 141 -2.65 -21.09 -4.32
C LYS A 141 -3.08 -20.24 -3.15
N LYS A 142 -4.04 -20.69 -2.34
CA LYS A 142 -4.50 -19.94 -1.18
C LYS A 142 -3.32 -19.56 -0.27
N ILE A 143 -3.28 -18.29 0.14
CA ILE A 143 -2.34 -17.82 1.14
C ILE A 143 -3.01 -17.64 2.49
N GLU A 144 -2.24 -17.86 3.56
CA GLU A 144 -2.68 -17.57 4.93
C GLU A 144 -2.45 -16.07 5.18
N THR A 145 -3.53 -15.29 5.21
CA THR A 145 -3.45 -13.83 5.29
C THR A 145 -2.80 -13.30 6.57
N SER A 146 -2.74 -14.12 7.63
CA SER A 146 -2.02 -13.78 8.87
C SER A 146 -0.52 -13.51 8.64
N ILE A 147 0.09 -14.13 7.62
CA ILE A 147 1.50 -13.95 7.26
C ILE A 147 1.77 -12.51 6.78
N LEU A 148 0.77 -11.84 6.24
CA LEU A 148 0.89 -10.44 5.81
C LEU A 148 1.23 -9.48 6.97
N SER A 149 1.03 -9.90 8.22
CA SER A 149 1.46 -9.14 9.41
C SER A 149 2.99 -9.02 9.55
N ASP A 150 3.75 -9.84 8.83
CA ASP A 150 5.21 -9.86 8.88
C ASP A 150 5.86 -8.91 7.85
N VAL A 151 5.06 -8.22 7.02
CA VAL A 151 5.52 -7.45 5.87
C VAL A 151 6.62 -6.45 6.20
N ASP A 152 6.53 -5.72 7.32
CA ASP A 152 7.54 -4.71 7.69
C ASP A 152 8.88 -5.38 8.06
N GLU A 153 8.84 -6.54 8.72
CA GLU A 153 10.04 -7.33 9.04
C GLU A 153 10.69 -7.87 7.77
N ILE A 154 9.89 -8.42 6.86
CA ILE A 154 10.37 -8.98 5.58
C ILE A 154 11.01 -7.89 4.71
N ILE A 155 10.39 -6.72 4.62
CA ILE A 155 10.98 -5.57 3.91
C ILE A 155 12.32 -5.18 4.55
N SER A 156 12.41 -5.17 5.87
CA SER A 156 13.65 -4.85 6.59
C SER A 156 14.76 -5.87 6.30
N ILE A 157 14.43 -7.17 6.20
CA ILE A 157 15.38 -8.23 5.82
C ILE A 157 15.92 -7.98 4.41
N ALA A 158 15.05 -7.69 3.45
CA ALA A 158 15.45 -7.43 2.07
C ALA A 158 16.30 -6.16 1.94
N LEU A 159 15.87 -5.05 2.54
CA LEU A 159 16.62 -3.78 2.52
C LEU A 159 17.97 -3.88 3.23
N GLY A 160 18.08 -4.74 4.24
CA GLY A 160 19.36 -5.03 4.93
C GLY A 160 20.46 -5.58 4.02
N GLN A 161 20.11 -6.11 2.83
CA GLN A 161 21.09 -6.61 1.84
C GLN A 161 21.70 -5.47 1.00
N PHE A 162 21.07 -4.29 0.98
CA PHE A 162 21.45 -3.20 0.08
C PHE A 162 21.55 -1.88 0.85
N SER A 163 22.77 -1.48 1.23
CA SER A 163 22.97 -0.20 1.92
C SER A 163 22.47 0.97 1.06
N GLY A 164 21.47 1.70 1.56
CA GLY A 164 20.82 2.78 0.82
C GLY A 164 19.82 2.34 -0.25
N GLY A 165 19.44 1.05 -0.25
CA GLY A 165 18.37 0.53 -1.08
C GLY A 165 17.01 1.12 -0.70
N GLN A 166 16.11 1.22 -1.68
CA GLN A 166 14.75 1.72 -1.51
C GLN A 166 13.76 0.65 -1.96
N LEU A 167 12.72 0.42 -1.17
CA LEU A 167 11.63 -0.47 -1.57
C LEU A 167 10.96 0.09 -2.84
N LYS A 168 10.78 -0.76 -3.83
CA LYS A 168 10.03 -0.46 -5.04
C LYS A 168 8.67 -1.14 -5.03
N ASP A 169 8.64 -2.46 -4.89
CA ASP A 169 7.43 -3.26 -4.84
C ASP A 169 7.64 -4.45 -3.93
N TRP A 170 6.56 -5.13 -3.54
CA TRP A 170 6.63 -6.46 -2.96
C TRP A 170 5.42 -7.30 -3.34
N SER A 171 5.57 -8.62 -3.33
CA SER A 171 4.45 -9.55 -3.45
C SER A 171 4.57 -10.72 -2.47
N LEU A 172 3.41 -11.29 -2.12
CA LEU A 172 3.28 -12.57 -1.41
C LEU A 172 2.45 -13.49 -2.26
N GLU A 173 3.00 -14.64 -2.66
CA GLU A 173 2.31 -15.64 -3.46
C GLU A 173 2.90 -17.04 -3.27
N ARG A 174 2.15 -18.08 -3.68
CA ARG A 174 2.65 -19.44 -3.70
C ARG A 174 3.22 -19.81 -5.05
N ASP A 175 4.44 -20.34 -5.04
CA ASP A 175 5.02 -21.08 -6.14
C ASP A 175 5.26 -22.53 -5.72
N ASN A 176 4.75 -23.49 -6.50
CA ASN A 176 4.87 -24.93 -6.23
C ASN A 176 4.55 -25.33 -4.80
N ALA A 177 3.45 -24.79 -4.24
CA ALA A 177 2.96 -24.98 -2.87
C ALA A 177 3.81 -24.31 -1.76
N GLN A 178 4.97 -23.76 -2.09
CA GLN A 178 5.79 -22.95 -1.17
C GLN A 178 5.31 -21.50 -1.22
N LEU A 179 5.30 -20.82 -0.07
CA LEU A 179 4.90 -19.43 0.03
C LEU A 179 6.12 -18.52 0.07
N TYR A 180 6.17 -17.54 -0.81
CA TYR A 180 7.30 -16.64 -0.95
C TYR A 180 6.89 -15.18 -0.91
N TRP A 181 7.74 -14.39 -0.28
CA TRP A 181 7.81 -12.96 -0.46
C TRP A 181 8.82 -12.66 -1.57
N ASN A 182 8.43 -11.84 -2.54
CA ASN A 182 9.33 -11.25 -3.53
C ASN A 182 9.38 -9.76 -3.29
N ILE A 183 10.54 -9.25 -2.92
CA ILE A 183 10.75 -7.84 -2.57
C ILE A 183 11.63 -7.20 -3.63
N GLU A 184 11.10 -6.22 -4.36
CA GLU A 184 11.87 -5.45 -5.33
C GLU A 184 12.49 -4.22 -4.66
N VAL A 185 13.82 -4.15 -4.69
CA VAL A 185 14.62 -3.08 -4.10
C VAL A 185 15.34 -2.32 -5.21
N TYR A 186 15.18 -1.00 -5.25
CA TYR A 186 15.98 -0.14 -6.12
C TYR A 186 17.29 0.23 -5.42
N HIS A 187 18.43 -0.16 -6.03
CA HIS A 187 19.75 0.08 -5.48
C HIS A 187 20.75 0.38 -6.60
N ASN A 188 21.53 1.46 -6.47
CA ASN A 188 22.59 1.86 -7.42
C ASN A 188 22.13 1.90 -8.89
N GLY A 189 20.90 2.41 -9.15
CA GLY A 189 20.38 2.54 -10.50
C GLY A 189 19.77 1.28 -11.10
N LYS A 190 19.67 0.18 -10.33
CA LYS A 190 19.10 -1.09 -10.75
C LYS A 190 17.98 -1.54 -9.81
N SER A 191 17.08 -2.36 -10.34
CA SER A 191 16.14 -3.14 -9.53
C SER A 191 16.78 -4.48 -9.19
N MET A 192 16.67 -4.86 -7.91
CA MET A 192 17.12 -6.12 -7.36
C MET A 192 15.91 -6.83 -6.76
N GLU A 193 15.71 -8.11 -7.04
CA GLU A 193 14.64 -8.91 -6.43
C GLU A 193 15.20 -9.82 -5.35
N VAL A 194 14.61 -9.77 -4.14
CA VAL A 194 14.94 -10.65 -3.02
C VAL A 194 13.76 -11.58 -2.77
N THR A 195 13.94 -12.87 -3.02
CA THR A 195 12.95 -13.91 -2.69
C THR A 195 13.23 -14.43 -1.28
N ILE A 196 12.20 -14.38 -0.42
CA ILE A 196 12.25 -14.80 0.98
C ILE A 196 11.19 -15.87 1.22
N ASP A 197 11.57 -17.00 1.79
CA ASP A 197 10.63 -18.03 2.24
C ASP A 197 9.75 -17.47 3.37
N ALA A 198 8.43 -17.48 3.19
CA ALA A 198 7.51 -16.81 4.10
C ALA A 198 7.39 -17.49 5.46
N THR A 199 7.75 -18.77 5.56
CA THR A 199 7.68 -19.54 6.81
C THR A 199 8.94 -19.36 7.65
N SER A 200 10.10 -19.54 7.02
CA SER A 200 11.41 -19.48 7.72
C SER A 200 12.00 -18.08 7.78
N LYS A 201 11.47 -17.14 6.97
CA LYS A 201 11.99 -15.78 6.77
C LYS A 201 13.43 -15.75 6.27
N GLN A 202 13.88 -16.83 5.63
CA GLN A 202 15.22 -16.93 5.06
C GLN A 202 15.22 -16.46 3.62
N ILE A 203 16.27 -15.74 3.23
CA ILE A 203 16.51 -15.37 1.84
C ILE A 203 16.83 -16.66 1.06
N VAL A 204 16.05 -16.89 0.01
CA VAL A 204 16.20 -18.03 -0.90
C VAL A 204 17.02 -17.64 -2.12
N LYS A 205 16.82 -16.41 -2.60
CA LYS A 205 17.43 -15.93 -3.85
C LYS A 205 17.54 -14.42 -3.86
N ILE A 206 18.55 -13.91 -4.57
CA ILE A 206 18.70 -12.50 -4.95
C ILE A 206 19.05 -12.46 -6.43
N ASP A 207 18.26 -11.72 -7.21
CA ASP A 207 18.41 -11.54 -8.67
C ASP A 207 18.58 -10.06 -9.04
N ASP A 208 19.17 -9.78 -10.22
CA ASP A 208 19.33 -8.46 -10.86
C ASP A 208 18.71 -8.42 -12.27
#